data_072266a512d3849fe2f4803d3d8ac89f
#
_entry.id   072266a512d3849fe2f4803d3d8ac89f
#
_cell.length_a   1.000
_cell.length_b   1.000
_cell.length_c   1.000
_cell.angle_alpha   90.00
_cell.angle_beta   90.00
_cell.angle_gamma   90.00
#
_symmetry.space_group_name_H-M   'P 1'
#
loop_
_entity.id
_entity.type
_entity.pdbx_description
1 polymer ?
#
loop_
_entity_poly.entity_id
_entity_poly.type
_entity_poly.pdbx_seq_one_letter_code
_entity_poly.pdbx_strand_id
1 'polypeptide(L)'
;LAVAVCFLVVFPNIYLNTLEGLKSADAELIEMAEVFRLPFATRFFYIYRPALKPFLLSAFQLSLGMSWKSGVAAEVIGTPLHSIGGALYLAKIYLDTADLFAWTAVIIVLSVLFEKIVFGCVEYFFRWEPACKRPAMPQKNVSRERRTLCVADFGKCYHDRWIFRHVEQEFHGGEPYFLDTPSGSGKTTFFRCLCGLERPEEGEVSGIDAFSVQFQEDRLCEEYSAVKNLEMVMGDAKEAR
;
A
#
# COMPACT_ATOMS: atom_id res chain seq x y z
N LEU A 1 25.20 11.85 -20.26
CA LEU A 1 25.31 10.41 -20.49
C LEU A 1 25.19 9.62 -19.18
N ALA A 2 26.04 9.92 -18.16
CA ALA A 2 26.05 9.20 -16.87
C ALA A 2 24.67 9.12 -16.19
N VAL A 3 23.95 10.23 -16.10
CA VAL A 3 22.59 10.28 -15.51
C VAL A 3 21.61 9.36 -16.24
N ALA A 4 21.65 9.32 -17.57
CA ALA A 4 20.77 8.45 -18.35
C ALA A 4 21.09 6.96 -18.12
N VAL A 5 22.37 6.60 -18.04
CA VAL A 5 22.81 5.23 -17.74
C VAL A 5 22.38 4.83 -16.32
N CYS A 6 22.60 5.70 -15.33
CA CYS A 6 22.14 5.44 -13.96
C CYS A 6 20.63 5.23 -13.90
N PHE A 7 19.85 6.07 -14.58
CA PHE A 7 18.39 5.93 -14.62
C PHE A 7 17.98 4.59 -15.23
N LEU A 8 18.53 4.20 -16.37
CA LEU A 8 18.19 2.93 -17.04
C LEU A 8 18.53 1.70 -16.18
N VAL A 9 19.59 1.77 -15.37
CA VAL A 9 19.99 0.67 -14.49
C VAL A 9 19.11 0.59 -13.23
N VAL A 10 18.77 1.74 -12.65
CA VAL A 10 18.05 1.84 -11.38
C VAL A 10 16.55 1.69 -11.53
N PHE A 11 15.98 2.28 -12.59
CA PHE A 11 14.53 2.33 -12.80
C PHE A 11 13.84 0.95 -12.78
N PRO A 12 14.33 -0.07 -13.53
CA PRO A 12 13.68 -1.38 -13.53
C PRO A 12 13.65 -2.02 -12.14
N ASN A 13 14.74 -1.88 -11.38
CA ASN A 13 14.83 -2.45 -10.03
C ASN A 13 13.84 -1.79 -9.07
N ILE A 14 13.77 -0.46 -9.05
CA ILE A 14 12.79 0.26 -8.19
C ILE A 14 11.37 -0.05 -8.64
N TYR A 15 11.09 -0.09 -9.95
CA TYR A 15 9.77 -0.38 -10.49
C TYR A 15 9.28 -1.77 -10.06
N LEU A 16 10.10 -2.82 -10.25
CA LEU A 16 9.72 -4.18 -9.91
C LEU A 16 9.49 -4.35 -8.40
N ASN A 17 10.38 -3.85 -7.57
CA ASN A 17 10.22 -3.91 -6.11
C ASN A 17 8.99 -3.12 -5.63
N THR A 18 8.69 -1.97 -6.25
CA THR A 18 7.48 -1.22 -5.93
C THR A 18 6.22 -2.00 -6.30
N LEU A 19 6.23 -2.66 -7.46
CA LEU A 19 5.10 -3.48 -7.91
C LEU A 19 4.87 -4.68 -6.98
N GLU A 20 5.95 -5.36 -6.57
CA GLU A 20 5.85 -6.47 -5.62
C GLU A 20 5.38 -6.02 -4.24
N GLY A 21 5.90 -4.89 -3.76
CA GLY A 21 5.44 -4.30 -2.50
C GLY A 21 3.97 -3.88 -2.52
N LEU A 22 3.44 -3.39 -3.65
CA LEU A 22 2.01 -3.12 -3.79
C LEU A 22 1.16 -4.39 -3.78
N LYS A 23 1.65 -5.46 -4.41
CA LYS A 23 0.97 -6.76 -4.43
C LYS A 23 1.02 -7.49 -3.09
N SER A 24 2.00 -7.20 -2.26
CA SER A 24 2.13 -7.78 -0.91
C SER A 24 1.19 -7.15 0.12
N ALA A 25 0.45 -6.09 -0.27
CA ALA A 25 -0.54 -5.50 0.62
C ALA A 25 -1.63 -6.52 0.96
N ASP A 26 -1.98 -6.58 2.24
CA ASP A 26 -2.94 -7.55 2.75
C ASP A 26 -4.33 -7.31 2.15
N ALA A 27 -4.86 -8.33 1.48
CA ALA A 27 -6.17 -8.29 0.85
C ALA A 27 -7.30 -8.09 1.88
N GLU A 28 -7.15 -8.64 3.09
CA GLU A 28 -8.15 -8.52 4.15
C GLU A 28 -8.25 -7.08 4.67
N LEU A 29 -7.11 -6.38 4.78
CA LEU A 29 -7.08 -4.96 5.13
C LEU A 29 -7.67 -4.09 4.02
N ILE A 30 -7.46 -4.45 2.76
CA ILE A 30 -8.06 -3.74 1.61
C ILE A 30 -9.58 -3.92 1.62
N GLU A 31 -10.09 -5.14 1.84
CA GLU A 31 -11.53 -5.39 1.97
C GLU A 31 -12.14 -4.60 3.14
N MET A 32 -11.48 -4.60 4.29
CA MET A 32 -11.90 -3.79 5.43
C MET A 32 -12.00 -2.30 5.06
N ALA A 33 -10.97 -1.78 4.38
CA ALA A 33 -10.96 -0.39 3.93
C ALA A 33 -12.06 -0.06 2.91
N GLU A 34 -12.52 -1.04 2.14
CA GLU A 34 -13.67 -0.87 1.22
C GLU A 34 -14.99 -0.79 1.96
N VAL A 35 -15.23 -1.69 2.93
CA VAL A 35 -16.44 -1.69 3.76
C VAL A 35 -16.59 -0.36 4.50
N PHE A 36 -15.51 0.11 5.13
CA PHE A 36 -15.50 1.38 5.84
C PHE A 36 -15.38 2.60 4.92
N ARG A 37 -15.34 2.40 3.59
CA ARG A 37 -15.22 3.46 2.57
C ARG A 37 -14.09 4.44 2.87
N LEU A 38 -12.93 3.92 3.29
CA LEU A 38 -11.78 4.74 3.62
C LEU A 38 -11.28 5.50 2.38
N PRO A 39 -10.95 6.80 2.50
CA PRO A 39 -10.40 7.58 1.40
C PRO A 39 -9.04 7.01 0.97
N PHE A 40 -8.70 7.21 -0.32
CA PHE A 40 -7.45 6.69 -0.90
C PHE A 40 -6.20 7.08 -0.10
N ALA A 41 -6.14 8.32 0.38
CA ALA A 41 -5.02 8.78 1.20
C ALA A 41 -4.85 7.93 2.48
N THR A 42 -5.94 7.64 3.19
CA THR A 42 -5.91 6.78 4.39
C THR A 42 -5.46 5.37 4.04
N ARG A 43 -6.02 4.76 2.98
CA ARG A 43 -5.61 3.43 2.49
C ARG A 43 -4.12 3.40 2.15
N PHE A 44 -3.62 4.43 1.45
CA PHE A 44 -2.23 4.52 1.08
C PHE A 44 -1.31 4.59 2.31
N PHE A 45 -1.59 5.45 3.26
CA PHE A 45 -0.72 5.64 4.43
C PHE A 45 -0.77 4.48 5.42
N TYR A 46 -1.92 3.84 5.62
CA TYR A 46 -2.09 2.80 6.64
C TYR A 46 -1.91 1.38 6.10
N ILE A 47 -2.18 1.12 4.83
CA ILE A 47 -2.11 -0.23 4.25
C ILE A 47 -0.93 -0.34 3.27
N TYR A 48 -0.91 0.48 2.21
CA TYR A 48 0.10 0.32 1.16
C TYR A 48 1.50 0.77 1.58
N ARG A 49 1.62 1.86 2.32
CA ARG A 49 2.92 2.37 2.75
C ARG A 49 3.70 1.41 3.66
N PRO A 50 3.10 0.80 4.70
CA PRO A 50 3.77 -0.25 5.48
C PRO A 50 4.21 -1.45 4.64
N ALA A 51 3.32 -1.94 3.77
CA ALA A 51 3.61 -3.05 2.86
C ALA A 51 4.77 -2.74 1.89
N LEU A 52 4.82 -1.51 1.36
CA LEU A 52 5.88 -1.04 0.44
C LEU A 52 7.23 -0.86 1.13
N LYS A 53 7.25 -0.53 2.42
CA LYS A 53 8.47 -0.13 3.14
C LYS A 53 9.63 -1.12 3.00
N PRO A 54 9.51 -2.42 3.30
CA PRO A 54 10.61 -3.37 3.19
C PRO A 54 11.13 -3.50 1.76
N PHE A 55 10.24 -3.50 0.77
CA PHE A 55 10.60 -3.62 -0.65
C PHE A 55 11.34 -2.39 -1.15
N LEU A 56 10.87 -1.20 -0.81
CA LEU A 56 11.52 0.04 -1.19
C LEU A 56 12.87 0.23 -0.51
N LEU A 57 13.00 -0.10 0.78
CA LEU A 57 14.29 -0.04 1.47
C LEU A 57 15.31 -0.96 0.79
N SER A 58 14.93 -2.20 0.48
CA SER A 58 15.78 -3.15 -0.24
C SER A 58 16.14 -2.66 -1.65
N ALA A 59 15.14 -2.15 -2.40
CA ALA A 59 15.36 -1.60 -3.73
C ALA A 59 16.31 -0.41 -3.71
N PHE A 60 16.17 0.51 -2.77
CA PHE A 60 17.07 1.66 -2.65
C PHE A 60 18.48 1.23 -2.30
N GLN A 61 18.66 0.30 -1.38
CA GLN A 61 19.98 -0.20 -0.98
C GLN A 61 20.74 -0.79 -2.19
N LEU A 62 20.08 -1.66 -2.96
CA LEU A 62 20.68 -2.23 -4.18
C LEU A 62 20.91 -1.17 -5.27
N SER A 63 19.93 -0.30 -5.48
CA SER A 63 19.97 0.71 -6.55
C SER A 63 21.05 1.75 -6.32
N LEU A 64 21.32 2.16 -5.07
CA LEU A 64 22.36 3.14 -4.77
C LEU A 64 23.74 2.61 -5.14
N GLY A 65 24.06 1.36 -4.77
CA GLY A 65 25.33 0.74 -5.14
C GLY A 65 25.50 0.56 -6.65
N MET A 66 24.42 0.18 -7.35
CA MET A 66 24.43 0.04 -8.82
C MET A 66 24.52 1.38 -9.53
N SER A 67 23.80 2.40 -9.06
CA SER A 67 23.81 3.75 -9.63
C SER A 67 25.21 4.36 -9.60
N TRP A 68 25.89 4.27 -8.46
CA TRP A 68 27.24 4.81 -8.32
C TRP A 68 28.23 4.13 -9.28
N LYS A 69 28.24 2.80 -9.32
CA LYS A 69 29.11 2.02 -10.21
C LYS A 69 28.83 2.32 -11.68
N SER A 70 27.57 2.34 -12.09
CA SER A 70 27.19 2.64 -13.48
C SER A 70 27.48 4.08 -13.87
N GLY A 71 27.35 5.03 -12.94
CA GLY A 71 27.70 6.43 -13.14
C GLY A 71 29.18 6.62 -13.41
N VAL A 72 30.05 6.07 -12.58
CA VAL A 72 31.50 6.11 -12.77
C VAL A 72 31.90 5.39 -14.06
N ALA A 73 31.34 4.24 -14.36
CA ALA A 73 31.61 3.53 -15.64
C ALA A 73 31.21 4.37 -16.86
N ALA A 74 30.06 5.03 -16.82
CA ALA A 74 29.61 5.92 -17.89
C ALA A 74 30.53 7.16 -18.07
N GLU A 75 31.06 7.69 -16.95
CA GLU A 75 32.05 8.78 -17.03
C GLU A 75 33.39 8.32 -17.59
N VAL A 76 33.85 7.12 -17.23
CA VAL A 76 35.07 6.53 -17.80
C VAL A 76 34.94 6.33 -19.31
N ILE A 77 33.78 5.93 -19.80
CA ILE A 77 33.52 5.74 -21.25
C ILE A 77 33.31 7.07 -21.94
N GLY A 78 32.57 7.99 -21.34
CA GLY A 78 32.21 9.29 -21.91
C GLY A 78 33.29 10.35 -21.77
N THR A 79 34.30 10.12 -20.92
CA THR A 79 35.46 11.02 -20.65
C THR A 79 35.09 12.50 -20.56
N PRO A 80 34.11 12.92 -19.76
CA PRO A 80 33.77 14.33 -19.62
C PRO A 80 34.89 15.08 -18.89
N LEU A 81 35.12 16.33 -19.29
CA LEU A 81 36.10 17.20 -18.64
C LEU A 81 35.70 17.39 -17.13
N HIS A 82 36.70 17.32 -16.26
CA HIS A 82 36.55 17.57 -14.81
C HIS A 82 35.57 16.59 -14.09
N SER A 83 35.59 15.31 -14.47
CA SER A 83 34.86 14.28 -13.77
C SER A 83 35.75 13.27 -13.03
N ILE A 84 35.23 12.62 -12.01
CA ILE A 84 35.95 11.58 -11.26
C ILE A 84 36.29 10.40 -12.17
N GLY A 85 35.36 9.96 -13.02
CA GLY A 85 35.60 8.91 -14.00
C GLY A 85 36.61 9.31 -15.09
N GLY A 86 36.62 10.59 -15.49
CA GLY A 86 37.61 11.12 -16.39
C GLY A 86 39.04 11.14 -15.79
N ALA A 87 39.20 11.51 -14.52
CA ALA A 87 40.46 11.46 -13.80
C ALA A 87 40.98 10.01 -13.68
N LEU A 88 40.10 9.06 -13.36
CA LEU A 88 40.42 7.66 -13.32
C LEU A 88 40.86 7.11 -14.68
N TYR A 89 40.22 7.55 -15.76
CA TYR A 89 40.58 7.18 -17.12
C TYR A 89 41.97 7.71 -17.51
N LEU A 90 42.28 8.95 -17.16
CA LEU A 90 43.61 9.56 -17.43
C LEU A 90 44.70 8.83 -16.63
N ALA A 91 44.49 8.55 -15.33
CA ALA A 91 45.43 7.78 -14.52
C ALA A 91 45.70 6.39 -15.12
N LYS A 92 44.67 5.75 -15.70
CA LYS A 92 44.82 4.48 -16.41
C LYS A 92 45.68 4.63 -17.69
N ILE A 93 45.46 5.67 -18.50
CA ILE A 93 46.23 5.89 -19.75
C ILE A 93 47.70 6.21 -19.47
N TYR A 94 47.95 7.03 -18.45
CA TYR A 94 49.32 7.38 -18.06
C TYR A 94 50.01 6.30 -17.23
N LEU A 95 49.34 5.17 -16.95
CA LEU A 95 49.85 4.08 -16.11
C LEU A 95 50.28 4.55 -14.72
N ASP A 96 49.71 5.64 -14.23
CA ASP A 96 49.94 6.12 -12.89
C ASP A 96 49.10 5.31 -11.90
N THR A 97 49.74 4.27 -11.34
CA THR A 97 49.08 3.35 -10.41
C THR A 97 48.72 4.02 -9.09
N ALA A 98 49.49 5.01 -8.64
CA ALA A 98 49.23 5.71 -7.38
C ALA A 98 47.95 6.54 -7.47
N ASP A 99 47.79 7.32 -8.53
CA ASP A 99 46.59 8.10 -8.81
C ASP A 99 45.37 7.20 -9.05
N LEU A 100 45.54 6.07 -9.72
CA LEU A 100 44.46 5.11 -9.95
C LEU A 100 43.89 4.58 -8.62
N PHE A 101 44.75 4.19 -7.70
CA PHE A 101 44.31 3.71 -6.39
C PHE A 101 43.72 4.84 -5.53
N ALA A 102 44.31 6.04 -5.58
CA ALA A 102 43.79 7.20 -4.86
C ALA A 102 42.34 7.54 -5.29
N TRP A 103 42.09 7.67 -6.60
CA TRP A 103 40.76 7.94 -7.14
C TRP A 103 39.77 6.81 -6.84
N THR A 104 40.21 5.56 -6.89
CA THR A 104 39.38 4.40 -6.51
C THR A 104 38.97 4.47 -5.03
N ALA A 105 39.90 4.81 -4.12
CA ALA A 105 39.60 4.99 -2.72
C ALA A 105 38.60 6.14 -2.49
N VAL A 106 38.76 7.27 -3.18
CA VAL A 106 37.82 8.40 -3.12
C VAL A 106 36.42 7.97 -3.56
N ILE A 107 36.31 7.22 -4.66
CA ILE A 107 35.03 6.70 -5.16
C ILE A 107 34.35 5.82 -4.11
N ILE A 108 35.10 4.92 -3.49
CA ILE A 108 34.54 4.01 -2.45
C ILE A 108 34.03 4.81 -1.25
N VAL A 109 34.81 5.75 -0.74
CA VAL A 109 34.43 6.58 0.42
C VAL A 109 33.18 7.41 0.11
N LEU A 110 33.13 8.07 -1.06
CA LEU A 110 31.99 8.85 -1.50
C LEU A 110 30.74 7.99 -1.68
N SER A 111 30.89 6.77 -2.23
CA SER A 111 29.78 5.83 -2.39
C SER A 111 29.15 5.46 -1.06
N VAL A 112 29.98 5.07 -0.07
CA VAL A 112 29.51 4.70 1.27
C VAL A 112 28.86 5.89 1.99
N LEU A 113 29.43 7.09 1.86
CA LEU A 113 28.87 8.29 2.48
C LEU A 113 27.51 8.63 1.88
N PHE A 114 27.41 8.61 0.55
CA PHE A 114 26.17 8.89 -0.17
C PHE A 114 25.08 7.86 0.16
N GLU A 115 25.44 6.57 0.21
CA GLU A 115 24.52 5.51 0.58
C GLU A 115 23.93 5.73 1.98
N LYS A 116 24.75 6.06 2.99
CA LYS A 116 24.30 6.36 4.35
C LYS A 116 23.36 7.56 4.41
N ILE A 117 23.67 8.63 3.67
CA ILE A 117 22.85 9.84 3.64
C ILE A 117 21.48 9.53 3.04
N VAL A 118 21.44 8.88 1.88
CA VAL A 118 20.18 8.58 1.18
C VAL A 118 19.35 7.61 1.98
N PHE A 119 19.97 6.56 2.56
CA PHE A 119 19.27 5.59 3.38
C PHE A 119 18.65 6.25 4.63
N GLY A 120 19.40 7.13 5.30
CA GLY A 120 18.89 7.90 6.43
C GLY A 120 17.70 8.81 6.04
N CYS A 121 17.75 9.44 4.86
CA CYS A 121 16.64 10.24 4.34
C CYS A 121 15.40 9.37 4.05
N VAL A 122 15.59 8.18 3.48
CA VAL A 122 14.50 7.26 3.18
C VAL A 122 13.86 6.75 4.48
N GLU A 123 14.67 6.33 5.46
CA GLU A 123 14.15 5.92 6.77
C GLU A 123 13.39 7.06 7.47
N TYR A 124 13.92 8.28 7.43
CA TYR A 124 13.24 9.45 7.97
C TYR A 124 11.88 9.68 7.31
N PHE A 125 11.80 9.55 5.99
CA PHE A 125 10.54 9.66 5.25
C PHE A 125 9.52 8.60 5.68
N PHE A 126 9.94 7.34 5.85
CA PHE A 126 9.05 6.28 6.33
C PHE A 126 8.70 6.39 7.81
N ARG A 127 9.51 7.09 8.60
CA ARG A 127 9.21 7.38 10.02
C ARG A 127 8.20 8.51 10.20
N TRP A 128 8.04 9.36 9.18
CA TRP A 128 7.09 10.47 9.22
C TRP A 128 5.66 9.94 9.09
N GLU A 129 4.89 10.06 10.17
CA GLU A 129 3.47 9.73 10.19
C GLU A 129 2.66 10.98 9.87
N PRO A 130 2.00 11.07 8.71
CA PRO A 130 1.09 12.17 8.47
C PRO A 130 -0.11 12.04 9.40
N ALA A 131 -0.47 13.12 10.06
CA ALA A 131 -1.77 13.22 10.70
C ALA A 131 -2.84 13.19 9.60
N CYS A 132 -3.42 12.03 9.36
CA CYS A 132 -4.45 11.87 8.37
C CYS A 132 -5.74 12.51 8.90
N LYS A 133 -5.96 13.77 8.56
CA LYS A 133 -7.25 14.42 8.81
C LYS A 133 -8.25 13.81 7.83
N ARG A 134 -9.08 12.92 8.31
CA ARG A 134 -10.27 12.52 7.56
C ARG A 134 -11.15 13.76 7.40
N PRO A 135 -11.67 14.06 6.20
CA PRO A 135 -12.75 15.01 6.10
C PRO A 135 -13.85 14.51 7.04
N ALA A 136 -14.27 15.37 7.97
CA ALA A 136 -15.34 15.05 8.88
C ALA A 136 -16.48 14.42 8.09
N MET A 137 -16.81 13.17 8.37
CA MET A 137 -18.06 12.63 7.83
C MET A 137 -19.14 13.60 8.29
N PRO A 138 -20.00 14.11 7.41
CA PRO A 138 -21.12 14.88 7.86
C PRO A 138 -21.83 13.97 8.86
N GLN A 139 -21.81 14.35 10.13
CA GLN A 139 -22.71 13.78 11.13
C GLN A 139 -24.10 14.17 10.64
N LYS A 140 -24.60 13.40 9.71
CA LYS A 140 -26.02 13.38 9.45
C LYS A 140 -26.60 12.95 10.79
N ASN A 141 -27.26 13.89 11.47
CA ASN A 141 -28.07 13.55 12.64
C ASN A 141 -28.85 12.32 12.26
N VAL A 142 -28.38 11.17 12.75
CA VAL A 142 -29.07 9.90 12.55
C VAL A 142 -30.31 10.02 13.43
N SER A 143 -31.33 10.64 12.86
CA SER A 143 -32.68 10.43 13.37
C SER A 143 -32.80 8.93 13.47
N ARG A 144 -33.09 8.44 14.68
CA ARG A 144 -33.37 7.02 14.98
C ARG A 144 -34.69 6.59 14.31
N GLU A 145 -34.92 7.00 13.07
CA GLU A 145 -35.92 6.42 12.23
C GLU A 145 -35.51 4.97 11.99
N ARG A 146 -36.42 4.07 12.28
CA ARG A 146 -36.26 2.63 12.05
C ARG A 146 -35.96 2.47 10.56
N ARG A 147 -34.67 2.37 10.22
CA ARG A 147 -34.26 2.13 8.84
C ARG A 147 -34.44 0.65 8.57
N THR A 148 -35.14 0.34 7.52
CA THR A 148 -35.31 -1.02 7.04
C THR A 148 -34.32 -1.27 5.92
N LEU A 149 -33.54 -2.35 6.03
CA LEU A 149 -32.73 -2.87 4.95
C LEU A 149 -33.60 -3.82 4.15
N CYS A 150 -33.79 -3.52 2.88
CA CYS A 150 -34.56 -4.35 1.96
C CYS A 150 -33.63 -5.05 0.98
N VAL A 151 -33.78 -6.35 0.89
CA VAL A 151 -33.09 -7.24 -0.04
C VAL A 151 -34.16 -7.77 -0.99
N ALA A 152 -34.04 -7.45 -2.28
CA ALA A 152 -35.05 -7.80 -3.28
C ALA A 152 -34.44 -8.66 -4.39
N ASP A 153 -35.04 -9.80 -4.67
CA ASP A 153 -34.66 -10.77 -5.71
C ASP A 153 -33.15 -11.11 -5.75
N PHE A 154 -32.57 -11.31 -4.56
CA PHE A 154 -31.14 -11.31 -4.38
C PHE A 154 -30.53 -12.67 -4.74
N GLY A 155 -29.52 -12.68 -5.63
CA GLY A 155 -28.90 -13.91 -6.10
C GLY A 155 -27.40 -13.76 -6.36
N LYS A 156 -26.65 -14.84 -6.05
CA LYS A 156 -25.22 -14.96 -6.30
C LYS A 156 -24.87 -16.31 -6.89
N CYS A 157 -24.13 -16.31 -8.00
CA CYS A 157 -23.61 -17.53 -8.59
C CYS A 157 -22.08 -17.45 -8.82
N TYR A 158 -21.43 -18.62 -8.82
CA TYR A 158 -20.05 -18.81 -9.23
C TYR A 158 -19.96 -19.95 -10.22
N HIS A 159 -19.32 -19.74 -11.36
CA HIS A 159 -19.11 -20.76 -12.39
C HIS A 159 -20.40 -21.53 -12.72
N ASP A 160 -21.48 -20.80 -13.03
CA ASP A 160 -22.82 -21.32 -13.34
C ASP A 160 -23.51 -22.10 -12.20
N ARG A 161 -22.97 -22.08 -11.01
CA ARG A 161 -23.61 -22.65 -9.83
C ARG A 161 -24.14 -21.57 -8.92
N TRP A 162 -25.45 -21.56 -8.72
CA TRP A 162 -26.11 -20.67 -7.77
C TRP A 162 -25.77 -21.06 -6.33
N ILE A 163 -25.33 -20.10 -5.56
CA ILE A 163 -25.12 -20.23 -4.11
C ILE A 163 -26.42 -19.95 -3.38
N PHE A 164 -27.09 -18.87 -3.75
CA PHE A 164 -28.45 -18.53 -3.36
C PHE A 164 -29.12 -17.75 -4.49
N ARG A 165 -30.43 -17.78 -4.56
CA ARG A 165 -31.19 -17.10 -5.59
C ARG A 165 -32.59 -16.73 -5.09
N HIS A 166 -33.14 -15.64 -5.61
CA HIS A 166 -34.48 -15.14 -5.28
C HIS A 166 -34.69 -14.94 -3.77
N VAL A 167 -33.67 -14.43 -3.05
CA VAL A 167 -33.80 -14.10 -1.64
C VAL A 167 -34.48 -12.76 -1.49
N GLU A 168 -35.62 -12.75 -0.83
CA GLU A 168 -36.36 -11.55 -0.46
C GLU A 168 -36.43 -11.46 1.07
N GLN A 169 -35.92 -10.36 1.62
CA GLN A 169 -35.91 -10.20 3.07
C GLN A 169 -35.89 -8.71 3.46
N GLU A 170 -36.66 -8.39 4.46
CA GLU A 170 -36.62 -7.07 5.12
C GLU A 170 -36.03 -7.22 6.53
N PHE A 171 -35.06 -6.35 6.85
CA PHE A 171 -34.43 -6.29 8.17
C PHE A 171 -34.78 -4.95 8.81
N HIS A 172 -35.52 -5.00 9.92
CA HIS A 172 -35.97 -3.80 10.63
C HIS A 172 -34.90 -3.33 11.62
N GLY A 173 -34.66 -2.05 11.66
CA GLY A 173 -33.67 -1.47 12.58
C GLY A 173 -34.04 -1.68 14.04
N GLY A 174 -33.02 -2.11 14.84
CA GLY A 174 -33.15 -2.37 16.28
C GLY A 174 -33.54 -3.80 16.64
N GLU A 175 -33.74 -4.68 15.67
CA GLU A 175 -34.01 -6.10 15.88
C GLU A 175 -32.78 -6.94 15.53
N PRO A 176 -32.39 -7.95 16.34
CA PRO A 176 -31.34 -8.89 15.98
C PRO A 176 -31.88 -9.98 15.05
N TYR A 177 -31.13 -10.27 13.99
CA TYR A 177 -31.45 -11.33 13.04
C TYR A 177 -30.34 -12.37 13.05
N PHE A 178 -30.68 -13.63 12.97
CA PHE A 178 -29.76 -14.76 12.86
C PHE A 178 -29.95 -15.47 11.54
N LEU A 179 -28.85 -15.69 10.83
CA LEU A 179 -28.83 -16.50 9.62
C LEU A 179 -28.41 -17.93 10.01
N ASP A 180 -29.40 -18.77 10.28
CA ASP A 180 -29.19 -20.18 10.64
C ASP A 180 -29.32 -21.08 9.41
N THR A 181 -28.19 -21.46 8.87
CA THR A 181 -28.10 -22.32 7.70
C THR A 181 -26.88 -23.25 7.81
N PRO A 182 -26.87 -24.44 7.19
CA PRO A 182 -25.73 -25.35 7.25
C PRO A 182 -24.41 -24.73 6.83
N SER A 183 -23.29 -25.32 7.28
CA SER A 183 -21.97 -24.89 6.82
C SER A 183 -21.83 -25.11 5.31
N GLY A 184 -21.22 -24.14 4.61
CA GLY A 184 -21.07 -24.20 3.15
C GLY A 184 -22.29 -23.73 2.34
N SER A 185 -23.38 -23.28 3.01
CA SER A 185 -24.59 -22.77 2.33
C SER A 185 -24.48 -21.38 1.74
N GLY A 186 -23.30 -20.72 1.81
CA GLY A 186 -23.10 -19.39 1.26
C GLY A 186 -23.35 -18.22 2.22
N LYS A 187 -23.40 -18.43 3.56
CA LYS A 187 -23.55 -17.35 4.55
C LYS A 187 -22.56 -16.22 4.36
N THR A 188 -21.29 -16.56 4.27
CA THR A 188 -20.22 -15.56 4.08
C THR A 188 -20.41 -14.79 2.79
N THR A 189 -20.74 -15.48 1.71
CA THR A 189 -21.01 -14.84 0.39
C THR A 189 -22.22 -13.91 0.48
N PHE A 190 -23.28 -14.31 1.19
CA PHE A 190 -24.45 -13.46 1.39
C PHE A 190 -24.09 -12.17 2.12
N PHE A 191 -23.36 -12.26 3.24
CA PHE A 191 -22.87 -11.06 3.96
C PHE A 191 -21.92 -10.21 3.14
N ARG A 192 -21.02 -10.82 2.36
CA ARG A 192 -20.12 -10.08 1.45
C ARG A 192 -20.90 -9.28 0.41
N CYS A 193 -21.96 -9.87 -0.14
CA CYS A 193 -22.84 -9.18 -1.07
C CYS A 193 -23.65 -8.07 -0.37
N LEU A 194 -24.17 -8.30 0.84
CA LEU A 194 -24.87 -7.27 1.62
C LEU A 194 -24.00 -6.06 1.93
N CYS A 195 -22.73 -6.27 2.24
CA CYS A 195 -21.77 -5.21 2.56
C CYS A 195 -21.17 -4.54 1.32
N GLY A 196 -21.51 -5.01 0.11
CA GLY A 196 -21.00 -4.48 -1.14
C GLY A 196 -19.57 -4.88 -1.48
N LEU A 197 -18.99 -5.86 -0.77
CA LEU A 197 -17.68 -6.46 -1.09
C LEU A 197 -17.73 -7.31 -2.36
N GLU A 198 -18.88 -7.91 -2.61
CA GLU A 198 -19.16 -8.65 -3.84
C GLU A 198 -20.45 -8.15 -4.47
N ARG A 199 -20.48 -8.12 -5.79
CA ARG A 199 -21.71 -7.77 -6.50
C ARG A 199 -22.60 -8.98 -6.64
N PRO A 200 -23.90 -8.87 -6.33
CA PRO A 200 -24.86 -9.90 -6.69
C PRO A 200 -25.00 -9.99 -8.22
N GLU A 201 -25.39 -11.13 -8.77
CA GLU A 201 -25.76 -11.29 -10.16
C GLU A 201 -27.22 -10.87 -10.41
N GLU A 202 -28.08 -11.08 -9.43
CA GLU A 202 -29.50 -10.69 -9.48
C GLU A 202 -29.85 -9.90 -8.23
N GLY A 203 -30.78 -8.95 -8.37
CA GLY A 203 -31.35 -8.17 -7.29
C GLY A 203 -30.50 -7.02 -6.76
N GLU A 204 -31.04 -6.38 -5.74
CA GLU A 204 -30.43 -5.18 -5.13
C GLU A 204 -30.65 -5.11 -3.63
N VAL A 205 -29.80 -4.35 -2.96
CA VAL A 205 -29.89 -4.04 -1.53
C VAL A 205 -30.16 -2.55 -1.39
N SER A 206 -31.20 -2.19 -0.65
CA SER A 206 -31.61 -0.81 -0.46
C SER A 206 -31.92 -0.48 1.01
N GLY A 207 -32.01 0.79 1.35
CA GLY A 207 -32.42 1.27 2.67
C GLY A 207 -31.31 1.60 3.66
N ILE A 208 -30.05 1.19 3.41
CA ILE A 208 -28.90 1.51 4.27
C ILE A 208 -27.73 2.03 3.42
N ASP A 209 -27.17 3.17 3.83
CA ASP A 209 -26.04 3.81 3.13
C ASP A 209 -24.67 3.42 3.67
N ALA A 210 -24.61 2.85 4.88
CA ALA A 210 -23.34 2.50 5.53
C ALA A 210 -23.51 1.26 6.41
N PHE A 211 -22.52 0.38 6.36
CA PHE A 211 -22.42 -0.83 7.16
C PHE A 211 -21.25 -0.74 8.13
N SER A 212 -21.41 -1.39 9.29
CA SER A 212 -20.30 -1.76 10.16
C SER A 212 -20.25 -3.28 10.21
N VAL A 213 -19.07 -3.84 9.96
CA VAL A 213 -18.87 -5.29 9.87
C VAL A 213 -17.81 -5.70 10.89
N GLN A 214 -18.12 -6.73 11.65
CA GLN A 214 -17.13 -7.46 12.43
C GLN A 214 -16.73 -8.71 11.65
N PHE A 215 -15.47 -8.75 11.23
CA PHE A 215 -14.91 -9.91 10.56
C PHE A 215 -14.56 -11.01 11.56
N GLN A 216 -14.39 -12.22 11.08
CA GLN A 216 -14.01 -13.36 11.91
C GLN A 216 -12.55 -13.29 12.32
N GLU A 217 -11.70 -12.83 11.40
CA GLU A 217 -10.27 -12.59 11.62
C GLU A 217 -10.03 -11.15 12.09
N ASP A 218 -8.93 -10.95 12.83
CA ASP A 218 -8.49 -9.64 13.28
C ASP A 218 -7.89 -8.85 12.11
N ARG A 219 -8.64 -7.89 11.58
CA ARG A 219 -8.20 -7.03 10.48
C ARG A 219 -7.61 -5.73 11.01
N LEU A 220 -6.50 -5.86 11.70
CA LEU A 220 -5.76 -4.75 12.29
C LEU A 220 -4.44 -4.52 11.56
N CYS A 221 -4.07 -3.26 11.40
CA CYS A 221 -2.73 -2.91 10.94
C CYS A 221 -1.74 -3.11 12.10
N GLU A 222 -0.99 -4.20 12.09
CA GLU A 222 -0.09 -4.62 13.17
C GLU A 222 1.00 -3.60 13.51
N GLU A 223 1.43 -2.81 12.53
CA GLU A 223 2.45 -1.77 12.71
C GLU A 223 1.95 -0.56 13.52
N TYR A 224 0.64 -0.48 13.79
CA TYR A 224 0.03 0.64 14.48
C TYR A 224 -0.58 0.23 15.80
N SER A 225 -0.64 1.17 16.74
CA SER A 225 -1.31 0.97 18.02
C SER A 225 -2.82 0.80 17.84
N ALA A 226 -3.50 0.22 18.86
CA ALA A 226 -4.96 0.07 18.87
C ALA A 226 -5.68 1.42 18.65
N VAL A 227 -5.18 2.50 19.27
CA VAL A 227 -5.75 3.85 19.09
C VAL A 227 -5.66 4.28 17.63
N LYS A 228 -4.51 4.04 16.97
CA LYS A 228 -4.34 4.40 15.56
C LYS A 228 -5.20 3.58 14.60
N ASN A 229 -5.40 2.30 14.89
CA ASN A 229 -6.34 1.47 14.14
C ASN A 229 -7.78 2.01 14.27
N LEU A 230 -8.19 2.45 15.46
CA LEU A 230 -9.48 3.10 15.65
C LEU A 230 -9.56 4.46 14.93
N GLU A 231 -8.54 5.31 15.04
CA GLU A 231 -8.48 6.61 14.34
C GLU A 231 -8.59 6.46 12.81
N MET A 232 -8.05 5.39 12.25
CA MET A 232 -8.14 5.11 10.82
C MET A 232 -9.59 4.95 10.36
N VAL A 233 -10.43 4.29 11.17
CA VAL A 233 -11.83 4.02 10.86
C VAL A 233 -12.75 5.16 11.32
N MET A 234 -12.57 5.67 12.53
CA MET A 234 -13.44 6.69 13.14
C MET A 234 -13.09 8.11 12.73
N GLY A 235 -11.86 8.39 12.40
CA GLY A 235 -11.41 9.66 11.82
C GLY A 235 -10.99 10.76 12.80
N ASP A 236 -11.21 10.62 14.12
CA ASP A 236 -10.74 11.58 15.12
C ASP A 236 -10.30 10.88 16.41
N ALA A 237 -9.12 11.27 16.91
CA ALA A 237 -8.53 10.75 18.15
C ALA A 237 -9.39 10.99 19.41
N LYS A 238 -10.34 11.92 19.36
CA LYS A 238 -11.25 12.24 20.47
C LYS A 238 -12.40 11.24 20.60
N GLU A 239 -12.80 10.59 19.52
CA GLU A 239 -13.86 9.58 19.54
C GLU A 239 -13.31 8.16 19.79
N ALA A 240 -11.99 7.97 19.62
CA ALA A 240 -11.29 6.70 19.83
C ALA A 240 -10.81 6.48 21.29
N ARG A 241 -11.00 7.48 22.18
CA ARG A 241 -10.71 7.43 23.63
C ARG A 241 -11.98 7.33 24.45
#